data_e15f8e824509c81360ac366fff48225e
#
_entry.id   e15f8e824509c81360ac366fff48225e
#
_cell.length_a   1.000
_cell.length_b   1.000
_cell.length_c   1.000
_cell.angle_alpha   90.00
_cell.angle_beta   90.00
_cell.angle_gamma   90.00
#
_symmetry.space_group_name_H-M   'P 1'
#
loop_
_entity.id
_entity.type
_entity.pdbx_description
1 polymer ?
#
loop_
_entity_poly.entity_id
_entity_poly.type
_entity_poly.pdbx_seq_one_letter_code
_entity_poly.pdbx_strand_id
1 'polypeptide(L)'
;LVGKVERGEMVPTLQASHAPPCKFWTAFQVINGIRHMAPVIHGPKGCTYSVASAYKLRGCEYRGVPLEPTTCTAQDESDVVYGGEGKLLETVREAAQRYHPELIVVLSCCCSGITGDDVETIAAIAQSELGLPVLALRSEGFGGDFRSGYEDAFRALMTLMEPRTLVNPGTVNIIGAREGPTYTEWHQDRDELERLVAGIGATIQGVLCGGCTLDQIRSAPSAAINASWCYDWGQKLGDMMEERFGIPYARTGQPYGLRATSEWILGVAQPLGLEARARDYIACQEAAVATERAMLTDALAGRTALIEIAEFPGPIRALSLAAMAEEFGAHPVILNLHPYTI
;
A
#
# COMPACT_ATOMS: atom_id res chain seq x y z
N LEU A 1 20.14 26.41 -0.17
CA LEU A 1 20.40 24.99 -0.23
C LEU A 1 21.04 24.62 -1.57
N VAL A 2 20.40 24.92 -2.70
CA VAL A 2 20.92 24.65 -4.07
C VAL A 2 22.34 25.18 -4.25
N GLY A 3 22.62 26.45 -3.90
CA GLY A 3 23.95 27.03 -4.03
C GLY A 3 25.03 26.42 -3.13
N LYS A 4 24.67 25.69 -2.07
CA LYS A 4 25.61 24.91 -1.24
C LYS A 4 25.96 23.58 -1.87
N VAL A 5 24.96 22.92 -2.44
CA VAL A 5 25.14 21.65 -3.17
C VAL A 5 26.02 21.86 -4.40
N GLU A 6 25.80 22.95 -5.16
CA GLU A 6 26.61 23.30 -6.32
C GLU A 6 28.09 23.57 -5.98
N ARG A 7 28.38 24.01 -4.75
CA ARG A 7 29.75 24.21 -4.27
C ARG A 7 30.35 22.98 -3.58
N GLY A 8 29.65 21.86 -3.56
CA GLY A 8 30.10 20.65 -2.86
C GLY A 8 30.20 20.82 -1.33
N GLU A 9 29.55 21.85 -0.77
CA GLU A 9 29.49 22.04 0.67
C GLU A 9 28.55 21.04 1.30
N MET A 10 28.99 20.35 2.37
CA MET A 10 28.08 19.52 3.16
C MET A 10 26.97 20.41 3.72
N VAL A 11 25.78 20.23 3.22
CA VAL A 11 24.58 20.76 3.86
C VAL A 11 24.41 19.99 5.17
N PRO A 12 24.31 20.67 6.34
CA PRO A 12 23.95 19.97 7.55
C PRO A 12 22.64 19.23 7.24
N THR A 13 22.67 17.91 7.30
CA THR A 13 21.46 17.11 7.23
C THR A 13 20.58 17.62 8.35
N LEU A 14 19.53 18.35 8.01
CA LEU A 14 18.38 18.45 8.87
C LEU A 14 18.00 16.98 9.07
N GLN A 15 18.33 16.43 10.23
CA GLN A 15 17.79 15.17 10.64
C GLN A 15 16.28 15.36 10.58
N ALA A 16 15.68 14.88 9.50
CA ALA A 16 14.25 14.80 9.42
C ALA A 16 13.85 14.02 10.69
N SER A 17 13.09 14.66 11.56
CA SER A 17 12.67 14.14 12.85
C SER A 17 11.70 12.95 12.71
N HIS A 18 11.57 12.41 11.54
CA HIS A 18 10.70 11.27 11.23
C HIS A 18 11.56 10.02 11.11
N ALA A 19 11.61 9.28 12.22
CA ALA A 19 11.98 7.88 12.13
C ALA A 19 11.06 7.20 11.11
N PRO A 20 11.60 6.30 10.25
CA PRO A 20 10.75 5.54 9.35
C PRO A 20 9.68 4.83 10.19
N PRO A 21 8.45 4.69 9.69
CA PRO A 21 7.43 3.94 10.38
C PRO A 21 7.96 2.53 10.68
N CYS A 22 7.63 2.03 11.86
CA CYS A 22 8.00 0.68 12.25
C CYS A 22 7.17 -0.36 11.47
N LYS A 23 7.57 -1.63 11.55
CA LYS A 23 6.85 -2.77 10.96
C LYS A 23 5.35 -2.74 11.25
N PHE A 24 4.95 -2.50 12.52
CA PHE A 24 3.55 -2.39 12.94
C PHE A 24 2.78 -1.33 12.14
N TRP A 25 3.38 -0.18 11.90
CA TRP A 25 2.71 0.94 11.25
C TRP A 25 2.29 0.62 9.81
N THR A 26 3.18 0.00 9.05
CA THR A 26 2.90 -0.39 7.67
C THR A 26 2.01 -1.60 7.57
N ALA A 27 2.15 -2.57 8.48
CA ALA A 27 1.20 -3.67 8.60
C ALA A 27 -0.22 -3.15 8.84
N PHE A 28 -0.38 -2.22 9.79
CA PHE A 28 -1.66 -1.58 10.05
C PHE A 28 -2.24 -0.88 8.80
N GLN A 29 -1.41 -0.15 8.04
CA GLN A 29 -1.87 0.53 6.82
C GLN A 29 -2.43 -0.44 5.77
N VAL A 30 -1.77 -1.59 5.58
CA VAL A 30 -2.26 -2.63 4.67
C VAL A 30 -3.63 -3.13 5.10
N ILE A 31 -3.74 -3.45 6.38
CA ILE A 31 -4.96 -4.01 6.96
C ILE A 31 -6.10 -2.98 6.94
N ASN A 32 -5.83 -1.72 7.28
CA ASN A 32 -6.84 -0.66 7.26
C ASN A 32 -7.40 -0.37 5.85
N GLY A 33 -6.72 -0.79 4.80
CA GLY A 33 -7.21 -0.72 3.41
C GLY A 33 -8.25 -1.78 3.04
N ILE A 34 -8.77 -2.54 4.01
CA ILE A 34 -9.80 -3.58 3.81
C ILE A 34 -11.08 -3.10 4.49
N ARG A 35 -12.20 -3.12 3.77
CA ARG A 35 -13.50 -2.67 4.28
C ARG A 35 -14.16 -3.74 5.15
N HIS A 36 -14.97 -3.28 6.09
CA HIS A 36 -15.76 -4.13 7.01
C HIS A 36 -14.89 -5.09 7.84
N MET A 37 -13.68 -4.66 8.18
CA MET A 37 -12.80 -5.40 9.06
C MET A 37 -12.57 -4.64 10.37
N ALA A 38 -12.11 -5.33 11.41
CA ALA A 38 -11.75 -4.73 12.69
C ALA A 38 -10.29 -5.06 13.04
N PRO A 39 -9.38 -4.06 13.03
CA PRO A 39 -8.04 -4.24 13.58
C PRO A 39 -8.11 -4.30 15.10
N VAL A 40 -7.48 -5.30 15.68
CA VAL A 40 -7.26 -5.42 17.12
C VAL A 40 -5.78 -5.25 17.40
N ILE A 41 -5.40 -4.14 18.00
CA ILE A 41 -4.01 -3.84 18.34
C ILE A 41 -3.70 -4.44 19.70
N HIS A 42 -2.85 -5.47 19.72
CA HIS A 42 -2.39 -6.10 20.95
C HIS A 42 -1.10 -5.44 21.43
N GLY A 43 -1.27 -4.51 22.36
CA GLY A 43 -0.16 -3.70 22.86
C GLY A 43 -0.62 -2.49 23.68
N PRO A 44 0.30 -1.59 24.02
CA PRO A 44 0.00 -0.39 24.78
C PRO A 44 -0.79 0.63 23.96
N LYS A 45 -1.51 1.52 24.64
CA LYS A 45 -2.31 2.61 24.03
C LYS A 45 -1.51 3.49 23.06
N GLY A 46 -0.20 3.66 23.31
CA GLY A 46 0.67 4.50 22.48
C GLY A 46 0.73 4.07 21.02
N CYS A 47 0.80 2.78 20.72
CA CYS A 47 0.81 2.26 19.35
C CYS A 47 -0.52 2.58 18.62
N THR A 48 -1.65 2.34 19.30
CA THR A 48 -2.98 2.67 18.78
C THR A 48 -3.15 4.18 18.57
N TYR A 49 -2.72 4.98 19.53
CA TYR A 49 -2.79 6.43 19.41
C TYR A 49 -1.97 6.95 18.22
N SER A 50 -0.78 6.38 18.01
CA SER A 50 0.09 6.76 16.88
C SER A 50 -0.62 6.62 15.53
N VAL A 51 -1.24 5.47 15.25
CA VAL A 51 -1.96 5.27 13.99
C VAL A 51 -3.27 6.06 13.93
N ALA A 52 -4.09 6.01 14.98
CA ALA A 52 -5.38 6.70 15.00
C ALA A 52 -5.24 8.21 14.86
N SER A 53 -4.26 8.82 15.54
CA SER A 53 -4.01 10.26 15.44
C SER A 53 -3.55 10.68 14.05
N ALA A 54 -2.69 9.90 13.41
CA ALA A 54 -2.23 10.19 12.06
C ALA A 54 -3.39 10.18 11.05
N TYR A 55 -4.26 9.18 11.13
CA TYR A 55 -5.44 9.11 10.27
C TYR A 55 -6.43 10.27 10.53
N LYS A 56 -6.69 10.62 11.79
CA LYS A 56 -7.56 11.76 12.14
C LYS A 56 -6.98 13.11 11.74
N LEU A 57 -5.70 13.35 12.04
CA LEU A 57 -5.06 14.64 11.78
C LEU A 57 -4.90 14.97 10.30
N ARG A 58 -4.78 13.97 9.44
CA ARG A 58 -4.60 14.18 8.00
C ARG A 58 -5.88 14.02 7.17
N GLY A 59 -7.03 13.92 7.83
CA GLY A 59 -8.33 13.98 7.15
C GLY A 59 -8.59 12.80 6.22
N CYS A 60 -8.19 11.59 6.62
CA CYS A 60 -8.52 10.37 5.86
C CYS A 60 -10.03 10.12 5.71
N GLU A 61 -10.85 10.88 6.41
CA GLU A 61 -12.30 10.99 6.19
C GLU A 61 -12.65 11.67 4.86
N TYR A 62 -11.66 12.15 4.14
CA TYR A 62 -11.87 12.78 2.84
C TYR A 62 -12.49 11.76 1.88
N ARG A 63 -13.69 12.08 1.39
CA ARG A 63 -14.59 11.24 0.58
C ARG A 63 -15.19 10.04 1.31
N GLY A 64 -15.35 10.08 2.63
CA GLY A 64 -16.14 9.09 3.35
C GLY A 64 -15.48 7.71 3.47
N VAL A 65 -14.14 7.66 3.42
CA VAL A 65 -13.41 6.45 3.79
C VAL A 65 -13.07 6.54 5.28
N PRO A 66 -13.81 5.84 6.14
CA PRO A 66 -13.54 5.88 7.57
C PRO A 66 -12.25 5.12 7.91
N LEU A 67 -11.59 5.55 8.98
CA LEU A 67 -10.70 4.64 9.69
C LEU A 67 -11.56 3.46 10.17
N GLU A 68 -11.18 2.24 9.78
CA GLU A 68 -11.88 1.04 10.23
C GLU A 68 -11.88 0.97 11.76
N PRO A 69 -12.95 0.44 12.37
CA PRO A 69 -13.14 0.44 13.83
C PRO A 69 -12.00 -0.30 14.52
N THR A 70 -11.07 0.44 15.11
CA THR A 70 -9.85 -0.10 15.71
C THR A 70 -10.00 -0.23 17.22
N THR A 71 -9.74 -1.41 17.75
CA THR A 71 -9.67 -1.69 19.18
C THR A 71 -8.24 -1.91 19.66
N CYS A 72 -8.03 -1.80 20.97
CA CYS A 72 -6.72 -1.95 21.59
C CYS A 72 -6.86 -2.69 22.91
N THR A 73 -6.00 -3.68 23.14
CA THR A 73 -5.92 -4.34 24.46
C THR A 73 -5.45 -3.43 25.57
N ALA A 74 -4.81 -2.32 25.21
CA ALA A 74 -4.29 -1.33 26.17
C ALA A 74 -3.43 -1.98 27.28
N GLN A 75 -2.49 -2.86 26.87
CA GLN A 75 -1.59 -3.54 27.79
C GLN A 75 -0.94 -2.57 28.79
N ASP A 76 -0.90 -2.99 30.03
CA ASP A 76 -0.28 -2.30 31.18
C ASP A 76 0.80 -3.17 31.87
N GLU A 77 1.33 -2.72 32.97
CA GLU A 77 2.42 -3.40 33.69
C GLU A 77 2.01 -4.81 34.17
N SER A 78 0.74 -5.02 34.51
CA SER A 78 0.26 -6.33 34.94
C SER A 78 0.21 -7.33 33.78
N ASP A 79 -0.16 -6.88 32.59
CA ASP A 79 -0.14 -7.70 31.37
C ASP A 79 1.30 -8.11 30.99
N VAL A 80 2.28 -7.25 31.24
CA VAL A 80 3.70 -7.56 31.02
C VAL A 80 4.22 -8.65 31.99
N VAL A 81 3.69 -8.68 33.20
CA VAL A 81 4.11 -9.66 34.21
C VAL A 81 3.37 -11.00 34.08
N TYR A 82 2.09 -10.97 33.81
CA TYR A 82 1.22 -12.15 33.88
C TYR A 82 0.73 -12.65 32.48
N GLY A 83 1.10 -11.96 31.40
CA GLY A 83 0.64 -12.22 30.03
C GLY A 83 -0.63 -11.47 29.68
N GLY A 84 -0.75 -11.11 28.39
CA GLY A 84 -1.87 -10.33 27.84
C GLY A 84 -2.91 -11.16 27.08
N GLU A 85 -2.75 -12.48 26.99
CA GLU A 85 -3.56 -13.37 26.15
C GLU A 85 -5.05 -13.35 26.49
N GLY A 86 -5.39 -13.39 27.81
CA GLY A 86 -6.79 -13.33 28.26
C GLY A 86 -7.45 -12.02 27.84
N LYS A 87 -6.77 -10.92 28.01
CA LYS A 87 -7.23 -9.58 27.60
C LYS A 87 -7.35 -9.46 26.08
N LEU A 88 -6.46 -10.12 25.33
CA LEU A 88 -6.56 -10.18 23.87
C LEU A 88 -7.84 -10.88 23.42
N LEU A 89 -8.12 -12.05 23.96
CA LEU A 89 -9.33 -12.83 23.62
C LEU A 89 -10.62 -12.04 23.92
N GLU A 90 -10.68 -11.39 25.08
CA GLU A 90 -11.81 -10.51 25.45
C GLU A 90 -11.96 -9.34 24.48
N THR A 91 -10.83 -8.68 24.10
CA THR A 91 -10.85 -7.55 23.17
C THR A 91 -11.31 -7.97 21.78
N VAL A 92 -10.93 -9.17 21.29
CA VAL A 92 -11.38 -9.70 20.02
C VAL A 92 -12.90 -9.98 20.05
N ARG A 93 -13.41 -10.55 21.13
CA ARG A 93 -14.85 -10.79 21.34
C ARG A 93 -15.63 -9.47 21.36
N GLU A 94 -15.12 -8.47 22.08
CA GLU A 94 -15.73 -7.12 22.10
C GLU A 94 -15.77 -6.50 20.69
N ALA A 95 -14.67 -6.58 19.95
CA ALA A 95 -14.60 -6.05 18.58
C ALA A 95 -15.63 -6.72 17.67
N ALA A 96 -15.77 -8.05 17.74
CA ALA A 96 -16.76 -8.79 16.98
C ALA A 96 -18.19 -8.38 17.32
N GLN A 97 -18.50 -8.28 18.62
CA GLN A 97 -19.84 -7.92 19.09
C GLN A 97 -20.22 -6.49 18.76
N ARG A 98 -19.26 -5.56 18.83
CA ARG A 98 -19.50 -4.12 18.67
C ARG A 98 -19.57 -3.68 17.23
N TYR A 99 -18.72 -4.25 16.37
CA TYR A 99 -18.52 -3.76 15.00
C TYR A 99 -19.07 -4.69 13.93
N HIS A 100 -19.38 -5.95 14.28
CA HIS A 100 -19.87 -6.96 13.34
C HIS A 100 -19.01 -7.07 12.06
N PRO A 101 -17.67 -7.21 12.18
CA PRO A 101 -16.78 -7.23 11.04
C PRO A 101 -16.86 -8.56 10.28
N GLU A 102 -16.45 -8.52 9.00
CA GLU A 102 -16.28 -9.73 8.18
C GLU A 102 -14.93 -10.41 8.42
N LEU A 103 -13.96 -9.67 8.96
CA LEU A 103 -12.59 -10.10 9.25
C LEU A 103 -12.08 -9.36 10.49
N ILE A 104 -11.41 -10.06 11.38
CA ILE A 104 -10.61 -9.46 12.45
C ILE A 104 -9.13 -9.73 12.18
N VAL A 105 -8.28 -8.73 12.35
CA VAL A 105 -6.84 -8.90 12.28
C VAL A 105 -6.21 -8.39 13.58
N VAL A 106 -5.59 -9.32 14.32
CA VAL A 106 -4.81 -9.03 15.51
C VAL A 106 -3.41 -8.60 15.07
N LEU A 107 -2.99 -7.41 15.46
CA LEU A 107 -1.64 -6.88 15.22
C LEU A 107 -0.89 -6.83 16.56
N SER A 108 0.16 -7.64 16.72
CA SER A 108 1.01 -7.59 17.90
C SER A 108 1.95 -6.38 17.85
N CYS A 109 2.16 -5.75 19.00
CA CYS A 109 3.12 -4.67 19.20
C CYS A 109 4.40 -5.18 19.85
N CYS A 110 5.40 -4.31 20.00
CA CYS A 110 6.68 -4.66 20.63
C CYS A 110 6.50 -5.21 22.05
N CYS A 111 5.57 -4.68 22.82
CA CYS A 111 5.31 -5.14 24.18
C CYS A 111 4.87 -6.60 24.20
N SER A 112 3.82 -6.95 23.47
CA SER A 112 3.30 -8.31 23.36
C SER A 112 4.31 -9.29 22.76
N GLY A 113 5.15 -8.83 21.82
CA GLY A 113 6.24 -9.65 21.29
C GLY A 113 7.35 -9.94 22.29
N ILE A 114 7.64 -9.01 23.20
CA ILE A 114 8.64 -9.20 24.29
C ILE A 114 8.08 -10.10 25.39
N THR A 115 6.80 -9.96 25.75
CA THR A 115 6.14 -10.83 26.72
C THR A 115 5.96 -12.26 26.21
N GLY A 116 5.98 -12.43 24.87
CA GLY A 116 5.85 -13.74 24.24
C GLY A 116 4.42 -14.24 24.16
N ASP A 117 3.44 -13.34 24.13
CA ASP A 117 2.02 -13.70 24.04
C ASP A 117 1.77 -14.51 22.75
N ASP A 118 1.04 -15.62 22.86
CA ASP A 118 0.70 -16.51 21.73
C ASP A 118 -0.54 -15.99 20.98
N VAL A 119 -0.31 -14.95 20.19
CA VAL A 119 -1.38 -14.28 19.42
C VAL A 119 -2.02 -15.20 18.38
N GLU A 120 -1.28 -16.16 17.84
CA GLU A 120 -1.76 -17.12 16.86
C GLU A 120 -2.78 -18.10 17.47
N THR A 121 -2.45 -18.66 18.63
CA THR A 121 -3.36 -19.55 19.35
C THR A 121 -4.63 -18.81 19.78
N ILE A 122 -4.50 -17.57 20.27
CA ILE A 122 -5.67 -16.77 20.65
C ILE A 122 -6.54 -16.43 19.43
N ALA A 123 -5.93 -16.08 18.30
CA ALA A 123 -6.68 -15.83 17.05
C ALA A 123 -7.44 -17.10 16.59
N ALA A 124 -6.81 -18.27 16.66
CA ALA A 124 -7.44 -19.54 16.29
C ALA A 124 -8.63 -19.88 17.21
N ILE A 125 -8.48 -19.66 18.52
CA ILE A 125 -9.58 -19.84 19.50
C ILE A 125 -10.73 -18.90 19.15
N ALA A 126 -10.43 -17.60 18.97
CA ALA A 126 -11.44 -16.61 18.65
C ALA A 126 -12.15 -16.90 17.32
N GLN A 127 -11.41 -17.31 16.28
CA GLN A 127 -12.01 -17.74 15.00
C GLN A 127 -13.00 -18.90 15.18
N SER A 128 -12.62 -19.90 15.96
CA SER A 128 -13.50 -21.05 16.23
C SER A 128 -14.76 -20.66 17.01
N GLU A 129 -14.65 -19.74 17.95
CA GLU A 129 -15.78 -19.28 18.77
C GLU A 129 -16.74 -18.35 17.98
N LEU A 130 -16.18 -17.46 17.18
CA LEU A 130 -16.95 -16.40 16.52
C LEU A 130 -17.49 -16.82 15.14
N GLY A 131 -16.92 -17.85 14.54
CA GLY A 131 -17.31 -18.32 13.20
C GLY A 131 -16.97 -17.34 12.07
N LEU A 132 -16.06 -16.41 12.29
CA LEU A 132 -15.54 -15.47 11.30
C LEU A 132 -14.01 -15.54 11.26
N PRO A 133 -13.35 -15.17 10.13
CA PRO A 133 -11.90 -15.19 10.03
C PRO A 133 -11.24 -14.25 11.06
N VAL A 134 -10.27 -14.78 11.80
CA VAL A 134 -9.41 -14.01 12.72
C VAL A 134 -7.96 -14.31 12.38
N LEU A 135 -7.24 -13.34 11.88
CA LEU A 135 -5.82 -13.48 11.54
C LEU A 135 -4.95 -12.89 12.66
N ALA A 136 -3.85 -13.55 12.95
CA ALA A 136 -2.77 -12.99 13.76
C ALA A 136 -1.64 -12.49 12.86
N LEU A 137 -1.12 -11.32 13.16
CA LEU A 137 -0.01 -10.71 12.45
C LEU A 137 1.04 -10.23 13.45
N ARG A 138 2.21 -10.88 13.44
CA ARG A 138 3.36 -10.44 14.20
C ARG A 138 3.98 -9.21 13.57
N SER A 139 3.71 -8.06 14.16
CA SER A 139 4.06 -6.76 13.61
C SER A 139 4.99 -5.93 14.52
N GLU A 140 5.70 -6.59 15.42
CA GLU A 140 6.65 -5.96 16.34
C GLU A 140 7.71 -5.16 15.59
N GLY A 141 7.95 -3.92 16.02
CA GLY A 141 8.87 -3.00 15.36
C GLY A 141 10.32 -3.47 15.34
N PHE A 142 10.72 -4.34 16.28
CA PHE A 142 12.04 -4.97 16.30
C PHE A 142 12.14 -6.22 15.42
N GLY A 143 11.01 -6.77 14.96
CA GLY A 143 10.94 -7.98 14.12
C GLY A 143 11.15 -7.71 12.63
N GLY A 144 11.43 -6.47 12.25
CA GLY A 144 11.67 -6.08 10.86
C GLY A 144 11.47 -4.58 10.62
N ASP A 145 11.66 -4.20 9.38
CA ASP A 145 11.45 -2.83 8.92
C ASP A 145 10.01 -2.61 8.42
N PHE A 146 9.75 -1.43 7.93
CA PHE A 146 8.46 -1.05 7.37
C PHE A 146 8.05 -1.86 6.13
N ARG A 147 9.02 -2.34 5.33
CA ARG A 147 8.76 -3.16 4.14
C ARG A 147 8.28 -4.54 4.55
N SER A 148 8.94 -5.13 5.54
CA SER A 148 8.54 -6.42 6.10
C SER A 148 7.13 -6.37 6.71
N GLY A 149 6.73 -5.25 7.31
CA GLY A 149 5.35 -5.06 7.80
C GLY A 149 4.31 -5.15 6.69
N TYR A 150 4.61 -4.54 5.54
CA TYR A 150 3.76 -4.62 4.35
C TYR A 150 3.69 -6.05 3.79
N GLU A 151 4.85 -6.68 3.61
CA GLU A 151 4.94 -8.04 3.06
C GLU A 151 4.25 -9.07 3.95
N ASP A 152 4.46 -9.02 5.27
CA ASP A 152 3.89 -9.98 6.21
C ASP A 152 2.37 -9.81 6.32
N ALA A 153 1.87 -8.58 6.32
CA ALA A 153 0.44 -8.33 6.29
C ALA A 153 -0.21 -8.90 5.03
N PHE A 154 0.41 -8.68 3.87
CA PHE A 154 -0.09 -9.22 2.62
C PHE A 154 -0.01 -10.75 2.58
N ARG A 155 1.08 -11.33 3.08
CA ARG A 155 1.23 -12.78 3.22
C ARG A 155 0.14 -13.40 4.09
N ALA A 156 -0.22 -12.73 5.19
CA ALA A 156 -1.35 -13.17 6.03
C ALA A 156 -2.67 -13.12 5.24
N LEU A 157 -2.93 -12.06 4.49
CA LEU A 157 -4.13 -11.94 3.65
C LEU A 157 -4.19 -13.00 2.55
N MET A 158 -3.04 -13.40 1.99
CA MET A 158 -2.98 -14.47 0.99
C MET A 158 -3.48 -15.82 1.53
N THR A 159 -3.53 -16.03 2.86
CA THR A 159 -4.11 -17.24 3.45
C THR A 159 -5.62 -17.31 3.29
N LEU A 160 -6.27 -16.17 3.08
CA LEU A 160 -7.71 -16.07 2.84
C LEU A 160 -8.07 -16.22 1.36
N MET A 161 -7.10 -16.14 0.45
CA MET A 161 -7.33 -16.25 -0.99
C MET A 161 -7.69 -17.68 -1.39
N GLU A 162 -8.69 -17.79 -2.24
CA GLU A 162 -9.15 -19.07 -2.77
C GLU A 162 -8.17 -19.63 -3.80
N PRO A 163 -8.14 -20.96 -4.01
CA PRO A 163 -7.36 -21.56 -5.08
C PRO A 163 -7.77 -21.01 -6.45
N ARG A 164 -6.80 -20.78 -7.33
CA ARG A 164 -7.03 -20.34 -8.71
C ARG A 164 -7.62 -21.48 -9.55
N THR A 165 -8.91 -21.68 -9.47
CA THR A 165 -9.64 -22.70 -10.26
C THR A 165 -10.28 -22.13 -11.53
N LEU A 166 -10.53 -20.82 -11.55
CA LEU A 166 -11.14 -20.09 -12.65
C LEU A 166 -10.35 -18.82 -12.92
N VAL A 167 -10.29 -18.41 -14.17
CA VAL A 167 -9.73 -17.12 -14.58
C VAL A 167 -10.84 -16.28 -15.18
N ASN A 168 -11.03 -15.08 -14.68
CA ASN A 168 -11.95 -14.09 -15.24
C ASN A 168 -11.22 -13.32 -16.37
N PRO A 169 -11.55 -13.55 -17.64
CA PRO A 169 -10.84 -12.91 -18.74
C PRO A 169 -10.99 -11.39 -18.70
N GLY A 170 -9.92 -10.67 -19.04
CA GLY A 170 -9.94 -9.21 -19.10
C GLY A 170 -10.01 -8.51 -17.75
N THR A 171 -9.76 -9.22 -16.63
CA THR A 171 -9.74 -8.63 -15.30
C THR A 171 -8.32 -8.41 -14.77
N VAL A 172 -8.15 -7.34 -13.99
CA VAL A 172 -6.87 -6.90 -13.45
C VAL A 172 -7.00 -6.70 -11.95
N ASN A 173 -6.12 -7.29 -11.15
CA ASN A 173 -5.93 -6.82 -9.78
C ASN A 173 -4.90 -5.69 -9.78
N ILE A 174 -5.18 -4.62 -9.07
CA ILE A 174 -4.19 -3.60 -8.74
C ILE A 174 -3.59 -3.94 -7.38
N ILE A 175 -2.26 -4.05 -7.35
CA ILE A 175 -1.49 -4.38 -6.15
C ILE A 175 -0.49 -3.27 -5.83
N GLY A 176 0.03 -3.25 -4.60
CA GLY A 176 0.91 -2.17 -4.16
C GLY A 176 0.17 -0.89 -3.78
N ALA A 177 -1.15 -0.94 -3.72
CA ALA A 177 -1.96 0.14 -3.20
C ALA A 177 -1.77 0.29 -1.68
N ARG A 178 -1.89 1.51 -1.20
CA ARG A 178 -1.80 1.81 0.21
C ARG A 178 -2.66 3.02 0.55
N GLU A 179 -3.73 2.78 1.27
CA GLU A 179 -4.44 3.85 1.93
C GLU A 179 -3.66 4.31 3.17
N GLY A 180 -3.43 5.58 3.28
CA GLY A 180 -2.73 6.05 4.46
C GLY A 180 -2.73 7.56 4.62
N PRO A 181 -2.47 8.03 5.84
CA PRO A 181 -2.53 9.44 6.18
C PRO A 181 -1.42 10.27 5.52
N THR A 182 -0.41 9.61 4.96
CA THR A 182 0.68 10.29 4.23
C THR A 182 0.41 10.43 2.73
N TYR A 183 -0.69 9.85 2.26
CA TYR A 183 -1.04 9.84 0.84
C TYR A 183 -2.55 10.08 0.67
N THR A 184 -2.94 11.33 0.71
CA THR A 184 -4.35 11.75 0.74
C THR A 184 -5.03 11.67 -0.62
N GLU A 185 -4.27 11.68 -1.71
CA GLU A 185 -4.76 11.63 -3.09
C GLU A 185 -4.93 10.21 -3.64
N TRP A 186 -4.71 9.16 -2.84
CA TRP A 186 -4.72 7.77 -3.29
C TRP A 186 -6.02 7.37 -4.02
N HIS A 187 -7.15 7.96 -3.68
CA HIS A 187 -8.42 7.68 -4.34
C HIS A 187 -8.51 8.29 -5.75
N GLN A 188 -7.83 9.42 -5.99
CA GLN A 188 -7.76 10.02 -7.33
C GLN A 188 -6.87 9.16 -8.26
N ASP A 189 -5.78 8.65 -7.74
CA ASP A 189 -4.92 7.74 -8.48
C ASP A 189 -5.65 6.42 -8.78
N ARG A 190 -6.46 5.91 -7.83
CA ARG A 190 -7.30 4.74 -8.06
C ARG A 190 -8.30 5.02 -9.18
N ASP A 191 -9.03 6.12 -9.12
CA ASP A 191 -10.01 6.50 -10.13
C ASP A 191 -9.34 6.62 -11.51
N GLU A 192 -8.10 7.13 -11.57
CA GLU A 192 -7.31 7.23 -12.80
C GLU A 192 -6.88 5.85 -13.32
N LEU A 193 -6.40 4.97 -12.46
CA LEU A 193 -6.05 3.59 -12.85
C LEU A 193 -7.29 2.84 -13.37
N GLU A 194 -8.45 3.02 -12.74
CA GLU A 194 -9.73 2.48 -13.22
C GLU A 194 -10.06 3.00 -14.63
N ARG A 195 -9.88 4.31 -14.86
CA ARG A 195 -10.08 4.94 -16.17
C ARG A 195 -9.15 4.37 -17.24
N LEU A 196 -7.86 4.21 -16.90
CA LEU A 196 -6.85 3.66 -17.82
C LEU A 196 -7.15 2.20 -18.19
N VAL A 197 -7.49 1.37 -17.21
CA VAL A 197 -7.83 -0.04 -17.43
C VAL A 197 -9.13 -0.18 -18.23
N ALA A 198 -10.15 0.61 -17.90
CA ALA A 198 -11.40 0.63 -18.65
C ALA A 198 -11.20 1.10 -20.11
N GLY A 199 -10.29 2.05 -20.35
CA GLY A 199 -9.97 2.57 -21.67
C GLY A 199 -9.46 1.51 -22.64
N ILE A 200 -8.75 0.50 -22.16
CA ILE A 200 -8.30 -0.63 -22.96
C ILE A 200 -9.34 -1.77 -23.03
N GLY A 201 -10.49 -1.61 -22.37
CA GLY A 201 -11.58 -2.60 -22.35
C GLY A 201 -11.35 -3.74 -21.35
N ALA A 202 -10.49 -3.53 -20.35
CA ALA A 202 -10.33 -4.40 -19.19
C ALA A 202 -11.10 -3.86 -17.99
N THR A 203 -11.17 -4.64 -16.91
CA THR A 203 -11.90 -4.29 -15.69
C THR A 203 -11.02 -4.53 -14.47
N ILE A 204 -11.01 -3.64 -13.50
CA ILE A 204 -10.36 -3.90 -12.21
C ILE A 204 -11.25 -4.85 -11.39
N GLN A 205 -10.70 -6.01 -11.00
CA GLN A 205 -11.36 -6.97 -10.11
C GLN A 205 -11.25 -6.53 -8.65
N GLY A 206 -10.10 -6.02 -8.26
CA GLY A 206 -9.87 -5.47 -6.93
C GLY A 206 -8.62 -4.61 -6.88
N VAL A 207 -8.67 -3.57 -6.04
CA VAL A 207 -7.49 -2.79 -5.64
C VAL A 207 -7.08 -3.30 -4.27
N LEU A 208 -6.17 -4.27 -4.23
CA LEU A 208 -5.86 -4.98 -3.00
C LEU A 208 -5.21 -4.03 -1.98
N CYS A 209 -5.79 -3.96 -0.78
CA CYS A 209 -5.40 -3.06 0.31
C CYS A 209 -5.59 -1.55 -0.01
N GLY A 210 -6.41 -1.24 -1.02
CA GLY A 210 -6.79 0.11 -1.40
C GLY A 210 -8.32 0.27 -1.45
N GLY A 211 -9.01 -0.02 -0.33
CA GLY A 211 -10.46 0.03 -0.23
C GLY A 211 -11.16 -1.25 -0.69
N CYS A 212 -10.46 -2.39 -0.70
CA CYS A 212 -11.04 -3.66 -1.12
C CYS A 212 -11.90 -4.31 -0.02
N THR A 213 -12.80 -5.20 -0.45
CA THR A 213 -13.58 -6.07 0.44
C THR A 213 -12.88 -7.41 0.69
N LEU A 214 -13.35 -8.16 1.68
CA LEU A 214 -12.87 -9.52 1.94
C LEU A 214 -13.13 -10.45 0.74
N ASP A 215 -14.26 -10.30 0.06
CA ASP A 215 -14.58 -11.10 -1.14
C ASP A 215 -13.65 -10.79 -2.30
N GLN A 216 -13.23 -9.54 -2.48
CA GLN A 216 -12.21 -9.19 -3.48
C GLN A 216 -10.84 -9.79 -3.14
N ILE A 217 -10.50 -9.92 -1.85
CA ILE A 217 -9.27 -10.63 -1.43
C ILE A 217 -9.41 -12.13 -1.72
N ARG A 218 -10.51 -12.76 -1.33
CA ARG A 218 -10.76 -14.18 -1.58
C ARG A 218 -10.70 -14.53 -3.05
N SER A 219 -11.36 -13.74 -3.88
CA SER A 219 -11.44 -13.96 -5.32
C SER A 219 -10.24 -13.44 -6.12
N ALA A 220 -9.28 -12.76 -5.49
CA ALA A 220 -8.13 -12.18 -6.18
C ALA A 220 -7.38 -13.17 -7.10
N PRO A 221 -7.23 -14.49 -6.76
CA PRO A 221 -6.59 -15.44 -7.65
C PRO A 221 -7.31 -15.69 -8.97
N SER A 222 -8.58 -15.33 -9.10
CA SER A 222 -9.33 -15.47 -10.37
C SER A 222 -9.07 -14.36 -11.38
N ALA A 223 -8.35 -13.30 -11.03
CA ALA A 223 -7.99 -12.25 -11.98
C ALA A 223 -7.06 -12.77 -13.08
N ALA A 224 -7.18 -12.20 -14.28
CA ALA A 224 -6.32 -12.60 -15.40
C ALA A 224 -4.86 -12.17 -15.18
N ILE A 225 -4.65 -11.01 -14.56
CA ILE A 225 -3.33 -10.43 -14.34
C ILE A 225 -3.29 -9.57 -13.07
N ASN A 226 -2.11 -9.44 -12.47
CA ASN A 226 -1.80 -8.42 -11.48
C ASN A 226 -1.02 -7.27 -12.13
N ALA A 227 -1.36 -6.02 -11.78
CA ALA A 227 -0.62 -4.82 -12.15
C ALA A 227 -0.27 -3.99 -10.92
N SER A 228 0.90 -3.39 -10.89
CA SER A 228 1.30 -2.54 -9.76
C SER A 228 0.74 -1.13 -9.89
N TRP A 229 0.21 -0.64 -8.77
CA TRP A 229 0.05 0.80 -8.56
C TRP A 229 1.41 1.44 -8.22
N CYS A 230 2.06 0.90 -7.19
CA CYS A 230 3.39 1.32 -6.78
C CYS A 230 4.35 0.15 -6.94
N TYR A 231 5.40 0.35 -7.73
CA TYR A 231 6.40 -0.68 -7.98
C TYR A 231 7.09 -1.15 -6.70
N ASP A 232 7.52 -0.18 -5.86
CA ASP A 232 8.25 -0.47 -4.62
C ASP A 232 7.46 -1.37 -3.65
N TRP A 233 6.12 -1.26 -3.65
CA TRP A 233 5.23 -2.07 -2.80
C TRP A 233 4.64 -3.26 -3.54
N GLY A 234 4.43 -3.13 -4.85
CA GLY A 234 3.73 -4.13 -5.65
C GLY A 234 4.62 -5.26 -6.14
N GLN A 235 5.91 -5.02 -6.39
CA GLN A 235 6.78 -6.01 -7.02
C GLN A 235 6.81 -7.32 -6.23
N LYS A 236 7.15 -7.25 -4.96
CA LYS A 236 7.25 -8.45 -4.12
C LYS A 236 5.91 -9.18 -4.00
N LEU A 237 4.82 -8.43 -3.92
CA LEU A 237 3.47 -9.01 -3.89
C LEU A 237 3.12 -9.70 -5.19
N GLY A 238 3.43 -9.06 -6.32
CA GLY A 238 3.23 -9.64 -7.64
C GLY A 238 3.96 -10.97 -7.80
N ASP A 239 5.23 -11.01 -7.41
CA ASP A 239 6.05 -12.23 -7.43
C ASP A 239 5.45 -13.33 -6.53
N MET A 240 5.04 -12.98 -5.31
CA MET A 240 4.39 -13.93 -4.39
C MET A 240 3.07 -14.48 -4.91
N MET A 241 2.24 -13.66 -5.54
CA MET A 241 0.98 -14.08 -6.14
C MET A 241 1.19 -14.91 -7.42
N GLU A 242 2.21 -14.58 -8.22
CA GLU A 242 2.60 -15.35 -9.39
C GLU A 242 3.11 -16.73 -8.99
N GLU A 243 4.00 -16.81 -7.99
CA GLU A 243 4.54 -18.06 -7.46
C GLU A 243 3.45 -18.97 -6.85
N ARG A 244 2.57 -18.39 -6.04
CA ARG A 244 1.57 -19.18 -5.29
C ARG A 244 0.34 -19.57 -6.12
N PHE A 245 -0.14 -18.66 -6.98
CA PHE A 245 -1.41 -18.82 -7.69
C PHE A 245 -1.24 -18.86 -9.22
N GLY A 246 -0.04 -18.63 -9.75
CA GLY A 246 0.21 -18.57 -11.18
C GLY A 246 -0.48 -17.38 -11.87
N ILE A 247 -0.72 -16.29 -11.17
CA ILE A 247 -1.30 -15.09 -11.75
C ILE A 247 -0.18 -14.30 -12.43
N PRO A 248 -0.22 -14.06 -13.75
CA PRO A 248 0.80 -13.25 -14.42
C PRO A 248 0.90 -11.86 -13.78
N TYR A 249 2.13 -11.35 -13.66
CA TYR A 249 2.36 -10.02 -13.11
C TYR A 249 2.94 -9.08 -14.17
N ALA A 250 2.26 -7.97 -14.44
CA ALA A 250 2.74 -6.92 -15.32
C ALA A 250 3.89 -6.14 -14.63
N ARG A 251 5.12 -6.47 -15.02
CA ARG A 251 6.34 -5.83 -14.48
C ARG A 251 6.59 -4.50 -15.19
N THR A 252 5.76 -3.52 -14.88
CA THR A 252 5.83 -2.17 -15.42
C THR A 252 6.30 -1.18 -14.36
N GLY A 253 6.88 -0.06 -14.78
CA GLY A 253 7.16 1.06 -13.90
C GLY A 253 5.89 1.74 -13.37
N GLN A 254 6.06 2.79 -12.56
CA GLN A 254 4.94 3.61 -12.13
C GLN A 254 4.44 4.49 -13.29
N PRO A 255 3.12 4.65 -13.46
CA PRO A 255 2.54 5.43 -14.56
C PRO A 255 2.60 6.94 -14.30
N TYR A 256 3.80 7.51 -14.21
CA TYR A 256 4.03 8.94 -14.10
C TYR A 256 4.50 9.53 -15.44
N GLY A 257 3.84 10.58 -15.89
CA GLY A 257 4.05 11.19 -17.21
C GLY A 257 3.40 10.36 -18.34
N LEU A 258 3.49 10.84 -19.57
CA LEU A 258 2.80 10.20 -20.70
C LEU A 258 3.50 8.91 -21.12
N ARG A 259 4.83 8.93 -21.19
CA ARG A 259 5.62 7.77 -21.62
C ARG A 259 5.44 6.58 -20.65
N ALA A 260 5.68 6.78 -19.36
CA ALA A 260 5.57 5.69 -18.40
C ALA A 260 4.13 5.19 -18.22
N THR A 261 3.12 6.06 -18.37
CA THR A 261 1.73 5.67 -18.40
C THR A 261 1.40 4.81 -19.63
N SER A 262 1.91 5.18 -20.81
CA SER A 262 1.76 4.39 -22.02
C SER A 262 2.43 3.01 -21.92
N GLU A 263 3.64 2.94 -21.34
CA GLU A 263 4.34 1.70 -21.06
C GLU A 263 3.56 0.81 -20.07
N TRP A 264 3.00 1.41 -19.02
CA TRP A 264 2.16 0.71 -18.04
C TRP A 264 0.91 0.12 -18.70
N ILE A 265 0.19 0.92 -19.50
CA ILE A 265 -1.01 0.48 -20.22
C ILE A 265 -0.67 -0.70 -21.15
N LEU A 266 0.42 -0.62 -21.93
CA LEU A 266 0.85 -1.70 -22.83
C LEU A 266 1.23 -2.97 -22.06
N GLY A 267 1.94 -2.83 -20.94
CA GLY A 267 2.32 -3.95 -20.09
C GLY A 267 1.12 -4.67 -19.46
N VAL A 268 0.06 -3.93 -19.14
CA VAL A 268 -1.22 -4.52 -18.67
C VAL A 268 -1.97 -5.17 -19.84
N ALA A 269 -1.99 -4.54 -21.01
CA ALA A 269 -2.73 -5.01 -22.18
C ALA A 269 -2.16 -6.28 -22.79
N GLN A 270 -0.83 -6.44 -22.79
CA GLN A 270 -0.15 -7.53 -23.48
C GLN A 270 -0.60 -8.92 -23.00
N PRO A 271 -0.60 -9.25 -21.71
CA PRO A 271 -1.05 -10.57 -21.24
C PRO A 271 -2.56 -10.80 -21.43
N LEU A 272 -3.32 -9.73 -21.67
CA LEU A 272 -4.76 -9.78 -21.91
C LEU A 272 -5.10 -9.88 -23.42
N GLY A 273 -4.11 -9.79 -24.32
CA GLY A 273 -4.34 -9.75 -25.77
C GLY A 273 -5.04 -8.46 -26.24
N LEU A 274 -4.86 -7.35 -25.54
CA LEU A 274 -5.53 -6.07 -25.78
C LEU A 274 -4.61 -5.00 -26.37
N GLU A 275 -3.41 -5.34 -26.87
CA GLU A 275 -2.38 -4.39 -27.29
C GLU A 275 -2.86 -3.44 -28.40
N ALA A 276 -3.67 -3.91 -29.35
CA ALA A 276 -4.19 -3.06 -30.41
C ALA A 276 -5.08 -1.96 -29.84
N ARG A 277 -6.02 -2.32 -28.94
CA ARG A 277 -6.90 -1.37 -28.26
C ARG A 277 -6.11 -0.41 -27.38
N ALA A 278 -5.07 -0.90 -26.72
CA ALA A 278 -4.19 -0.10 -25.90
C ALA A 278 -3.47 0.98 -26.72
N ARG A 279 -2.93 0.63 -27.90
CA ARG A 279 -2.29 1.61 -28.80
C ARG A 279 -3.26 2.67 -29.28
N ASP A 280 -4.46 2.27 -29.69
CA ASP A 280 -5.49 3.22 -30.13
C ASP A 280 -5.91 4.16 -29.00
N TYR A 281 -6.08 3.61 -27.78
CA TYR A 281 -6.41 4.38 -26.61
C TYR A 281 -5.31 5.37 -26.23
N ILE A 282 -4.04 4.95 -26.19
CA ILE A 282 -2.88 5.80 -25.95
C ILE A 282 -2.81 6.93 -26.94
N ALA A 283 -2.91 6.64 -28.25
CA ALA A 283 -2.89 7.66 -29.30
C ALA A 283 -4.00 8.71 -29.12
N CYS A 284 -5.20 8.27 -28.73
CA CYS A 284 -6.30 9.18 -28.43
C CYS A 284 -6.01 10.07 -27.21
N GLN A 285 -5.45 9.51 -26.12
CA GLN A 285 -5.10 10.27 -24.91
C GLN A 285 -3.96 11.25 -25.17
N GLU A 286 -2.91 10.84 -25.89
CA GLU A 286 -1.79 11.73 -26.26
C GLU A 286 -2.26 12.90 -27.14
N ALA A 287 -3.17 12.63 -28.07
CA ALA A 287 -3.76 13.69 -28.90
C ALA A 287 -4.61 14.67 -28.07
N ALA A 288 -5.34 14.16 -27.08
CA ALA A 288 -6.19 14.98 -26.20
C ALA A 288 -5.38 15.95 -25.33
N VAL A 289 -4.15 15.59 -24.96
CA VAL A 289 -3.29 16.42 -24.07
C VAL A 289 -2.13 17.08 -24.83
N ALA A 290 -2.17 17.08 -26.16
CA ALA A 290 -1.05 17.59 -26.98
C ALA A 290 -0.73 19.08 -26.76
N THR A 291 -1.76 19.89 -26.52
CA THR A 291 -1.61 21.33 -26.24
C THR A 291 -0.95 21.56 -24.88
N GLU A 292 -1.46 20.88 -23.85
CA GLU A 292 -0.92 20.95 -22.48
C GLU A 292 0.51 20.43 -22.42
N ARG A 293 0.80 19.35 -23.13
CA ARG A 293 2.16 18.81 -23.28
C ARG A 293 3.11 19.85 -23.88
N ALA A 294 2.71 20.51 -24.97
CA ALA A 294 3.52 21.53 -25.60
C ALA A 294 3.79 22.72 -24.67
N MET A 295 2.76 23.19 -23.96
CA MET A 295 2.89 24.29 -22.97
C MET A 295 3.82 23.90 -21.82
N LEU A 296 3.70 22.68 -21.28
CA LEU A 296 4.57 22.19 -20.20
C LEU A 296 6.01 22.04 -20.67
N THR A 297 6.22 21.52 -21.89
CA THR A 297 7.57 21.39 -22.48
C THR A 297 8.22 22.76 -22.65
N ASP A 298 7.51 23.77 -23.16
CA ASP A 298 8.01 25.13 -23.29
C ASP A 298 8.34 25.75 -21.93
N ALA A 299 7.46 25.56 -20.94
CA ALA A 299 7.62 26.10 -19.60
C ALA A 299 8.78 25.47 -18.82
N LEU A 300 9.08 24.19 -19.05
CA LEU A 300 10.05 23.40 -18.28
C LEU A 300 11.40 23.23 -19.02
N ALA A 301 11.47 23.50 -20.31
CA ALA A 301 12.67 23.33 -21.13
C ALA A 301 13.89 24.01 -20.50
N GLY A 302 14.95 23.23 -20.26
CA GLY A 302 16.20 23.69 -19.69
C GLY A 302 16.15 24.10 -18.21
N ARG A 303 15.01 23.95 -17.54
CA ARG A 303 14.89 24.21 -16.10
C ARG A 303 15.38 23.03 -15.28
N THR A 304 15.84 23.30 -14.06
CA THR A 304 16.17 22.25 -13.09
C THR A 304 14.95 21.89 -12.28
N ALA A 305 14.56 20.62 -12.30
CA ALA A 305 13.52 20.05 -11.45
C ALA A 305 14.18 19.39 -10.22
N LEU A 306 14.05 20.01 -9.05
CA LEU A 306 14.52 19.42 -7.80
C LEU A 306 13.46 18.48 -7.23
N ILE A 307 13.82 17.20 -7.12
CA ILE A 307 12.97 16.15 -6.56
C ILE A 307 13.52 15.78 -5.20
N GLU A 308 12.82 16.17 -4.17
CA GLU A 308 13.18 15.89 -2.79
C GLU A 308 12.49 14.60 -2.32
N ILE A 309 13.28 13.65 -1.83
CA ILE A 309 12.78 12.43 -1.19
C ILE A 309 13.00 12.58 0.31
N ALA A 310 11.97 13.03 1.02
CA ALA A 310 12.02 13.22 2.47
C ALA A 310 11.45 12.04 3.27
N GLU A 311 10.55 11.31 2.66
CA GLU A 311 9.83 10.17 3.25
C GLU A 311 9.54 9.11 2.20
N PHE A 312 9.21 7.98 2.65
CA PHE A 312 8.44 6.84 2.28
C PHE A 312 7.90 6.62 0.86
N PRO A 313 8.12 7.17 -0.24
CA PRO A 313 8.13 6.39 -1.46
C PRO A 313 9.55 5.92 -1.71
N GLY A 314 9.69 4.69 -2.13
CA GLY A 314 10.98 4.14 -2.50
C GLY A 314 11.63 4.92 -3.65
N PRO A 315 12.86 4.56 -3.99
CA PRO A 315 13.63 5.22 -5.04
C PRO A 315 12.94 5.24 -6.40
N ILE A 316 12.10 4.26 -6.67
CA ILE A 316 11.41 4.15 -7.97
C ILE A 316 10.45 5.32 -8.22
N ARG A 317 9.76 5.80 -7.19
CA ARG A 317 8.89 6.98 -7.35
C ARG A 317 9.68 8.23 -7.76
N ALA A 318 10.83 8.46 -7.13
CA ALA A 318 11.68 9.57 -7.48
C ALA A 318 12.25 9.44 -8.90
N LEU A 319 12.68 8.23 -9.28
CA LEU A 319 13.14 7.95 -10.63
C LEU A 319 12.02 8.16 -11.67
N SER A 320 10.79 7.77 -11.33
CA SER A 320 9.63 7.99 -12.20
C SER A 320 9.29 9.48 -12.36
N LEU A 321 9.37 10.26 -11.28
CA LEU A 321 9.22 11.71 -11.36
C LEU A 321 10.34 12.38 -12.12
N ALA A 322 11.59 11.91 -11.99
CA ALA A 322 12.72 12.38 -12.76
C ALA A 322 12.53 12.09 -14.26
N ALA A 323 12.13 10.88 -14.60
CA ALA A 323 11.83 10.52 -15.99
C ALA A 323 10.69 11.36 -16.59
N MET A 324 9.67 11.67 -15.79
CA MET A 324 8.60 12.60 -16.20
C MET A 324 9.13 14.03 -16.40
N ALA A 325 9.99 14.52 -15.53
CA ALA A 325 10.60 15.84 -15.70
C ALA A 325 11.45 15.92 -16.99
N GLU A 326 12.24 14.89 -17.28
CA GLU A 326 13.00 14.78 -18.54
C GLU A 326 12.09 14.73 -19.78
N GLU A 327 10.95 14.06 -19.68
CA GLU A 327 9.96 13.97 -20.77
C GLU A 327 9.49 15.36 -21.21
N PHE A 328 9.42 16.31 -20.27
CA PHE A 328 9.03 17.70 -20.53
C PHE A 328 10.24 18.66 -20.67
N GLY A 329 11.45 18.12 -20.85
CA GLY A 329 12.64 18.90 -21.15
C GLY A 329 13.32 19.56 -19.96
N ALA A 330 12.96 19.18 -18.72
CA ALA A 330 13.66 19.65 -17.53
C ALA A 330 14.88 18.76 -17.21
N HIS A 331 15.79 19.30 -16.41
CA HIS A 331 16.95 18.57 -15.87
C HIS A 331 16.64 18.12 -14.43
N PRO A 332 16.34 16.84 -14.16
CA PRO A 332 16.02 16.38 -12.82
C PRO A 332 17.26 16.31 -11.94
N VAL A 333 17.11 16.73 -10.70
CA VAL A 333 18.08 16.56 -9.62
C VAL A 333 17.35 15.90 -8.45
N ILE A 334 17.78 14.70 -8.07
CA ILE A 334 17.18 13.97 -6.95
C ILE A 334 17.99 14.28 -5.70
N LEU A 335 17.31 14.85 -4.70
CA LEU A 335 17.86 15.08 -3.37
C LEU A 335 17.28 14.03 -2.43
N ASN A 336 18.10 13.05 -2.05
CA ASN A 336 17.71 12.04 -1.08
C ASN A 336 18.03 12.53 0.33
N LEU A 337 17.01 12.87 1.11
CA LEU A 337 17.13 13.26 2.52
C LEU A 337 16.88 12.07 3.48
N HIS A 338 16.72 10.88 2.93
CA HIS A 338 16.46 9.70 3.75
C HIS A 338 17.74 9.20 4.42
N PRO A 339 17.75 8.94 5.74
CA PRO A 339 18.94 8.50 6.47
C PRO A 339 19.38 7.07 6.11
N TYR A 340 18.56 6.31 5.42
CA TYR A 340 18.92 4.97 4.93
C TYR A 340 19.25 5.07 3.45
N THR A 341 20.53 5.02 3.16
CA THR A 341 21.05 4.90 1.79
C THR A 341 20.45 3.70 1.07
N ILE A 342 20.06 3.93 -0.14
CA ILE A 342 19.65 2.94 -1.13
C ILE A 342 20.77 1.93 -1.37
#